data_f2282c0e41ec8541c6305ab826f1a67d
#
_entry.id   f2282c0e41ec8541c6305ab826f1a67d
#
_cell.length_a   1.000
_cell.length_b   1.000
_cell.length_c   1.000
_cell.angle_alpha   90.00
_cell.angle_beta   90.00
_cell.angle_gamma   90.00
#
_symmetry.space_group_name_H-M   'P 1'
#
loop_
_entity.id
_entity.type
_entity.pdbx_description
1 polymer ?
#
loop_
_entity_poly.entity_id
_entity_poly.type
_entity_poly.pdbx_seq_one_letter_code
_entity_poly.pdbx_strand_id
1 'polypeptide(L)'
;MSVFQEREVENMETGKMLYEGKAKKMFETSDPGILLIEYKNSLTAFNAQKKAEMEGKGRYNTLISAWLFEYLSGKGIPSHFVELVDDNHQLVRRVQILPIEVVVRNITTGTLCKRLGVAEGIKLPRPLVEFYLKDDALGDPLITEDHALLFGWANRDEIETIKTESLSVNSVLSELFLDKGTIIVDFKLEIGR
;
A
#
# COMPACT_ATOMS: atom_id res chain seq x y z
N MET A 1 -27.38 1.44 6.12
CA MET A 1 -27.51 2.62 5.21
C MET A 1 -26.81 3.76 5.93
N SER A 2 -25.54 3.96 5.64
CA SER A 2 -24.75 5.08 6.19
C SER A 2 -24.93 6.26 5.24
N VAL A 3 -25.45 7.34 5.77
CA VAL A 3 -25.66 8.60 5.07
C VAL A 3 -24.26 9.23 4.93
N PHE A 4 -23.64 9.11 3.76
CA PHE A 4 -22.54 9.97 3.38
C PHE A 4 -23.11 11.38 3.27
N GLN A 5 -22.83 12.21 4.26
CA GLN A 5 -23.05 13.64 4.13
C GLN A 5 -22.07 14.13 3.06
N GLU A 6 -22.64 14.55 1.93
CA GLU A 6 -21.95 15.42 0.97
C GLU A 6 -21.52 16.69 1.70
N ARG A 7 -20.31 16.69 2.25
CA ARG A 7 -19.64 17.94 2.63
C ARG A 7 -19.18 18.58 1.35
N GLU A 8 -19.63 19.80 1.14
CA GLU A 8 -19.26 20.67 0.03
C GLU A 8 -17.73 20.67 -0.15
N VAL A 9 -17.24 19.97 -1.17
CA VAL A 9 -15.86 20.03 -1.65
C VAL A 9 -15.69 21.25 -2.57
N GLU A 10 -16.49 22.32 -2.34
CA GLU A 10 -16.30 23.61 -2.98
C GLU A 10 -15.10 24.31 -2.33
N ASN A 11 -13.94 24.25 -3.00
CA ASN A 11 -12.68 24.93 -2.71
C ASN A 11 -11.57 24.16 -1.99
N MET A 12 -11.32 22.91 -2.31
CA MET A 12 -9.96 22.44 -2.07
C MET A 12 -9.08 22.88 -3.26
N GLU A 13 -8.44 24.03 -3.12
CA GLU A 13 -7.41 24.44 -4.08
C GLU A 13 -6.34 23.33 -4.12
N THR A 14 -6.32 22.61 -5.20
CA THR A 14 -5.26 21.62 -5.46
C THR A 14 -3.95 22.39 -5.56
N GLY A 15 -3.10 22.22 -4.57
CA GLY A 15 -1.82 22.89 -4.50
C GLY A 15 -0.81 22.33 -5.51
N LYS A 16 0.47 22.58 -5.29
CA LYS A 16 1.54 22.13 -6.16
C LYS A 16 1.60 20.60 -6.21
N MET A 17 1.74 20.02 -7.40
CA MET A 17 2.06 18.61 -7.56
C MET A 17 3.46 18.32 -7.02
N LEU A 18 3.55 17.40 -6.03
CA LEU A 18 4.79 16.99 -5.39
C LEU A 18 5.42 15.77 -6.04
N TYR A 19 4.58 14.86 -6.51
CA TYR A 19 5.03 13.57 -7.04
C TYR A 19 4.03 13.00 -8.04
N GLU A 20 4.54 12.35 -9.07
CA GLU A 20 3.74 11.54 -9.99
C GLU A 20 4.37 10.15 -10.14
N GLY A 21 3.63 9.12 -9.73
CA GLY A 21 4.00 7.72 -9.87
C GLY A 21 3.25 6.99 -10.98
N LYS A 22 3.40 5.68 -11.02
CA LYS A 22 2.77 4.80 -12.02
C LYS A 22 1.24 4.85 -11.95
N ALA A 23 0.65 4.91 -10.74
CA ALA A 23 -0.78 4.79 -10.51
C ALA A 23 -1.43 6.03 -9.89
N LYS A 24 -0.68 6.96 -9.33
CA LYS A 24 -1.20 8.10 -8.57
C LYS A 24 -0.33 9.34 -8.70
N LYS A 25 -0.94 10.51 -8.47
CA LYS A 25 -0.28 11.79 -8.27
C LYS A 25 -0.54 12.27 -6.85
N MET A 26 0.36 13.07 -6.31
CA MET A 26 0.26 13.63 -4.96
C MET A 26 0.41 15.15 -5.04
N PHE A 27 -0.49 15.86 -4.35
CA PHE A 27 -0.54 17.32 -4.34
C PHE A 27 -0.50 17.83 -2.91
N GLU A 28 0.02 19.04 -2.75
CA GLU A 28 -0.12 19.82 -1.53
C GLU A 28 -1.59 20.22 -1.33
N THR A 29 -1.94 20.39 -0.06
CA THR A 29 -3.21 21.04 0.34
C THR A 29 -2.90 22.31 1.15
N SER A 30 -3.92 23.02 1.59
CA SER A 30 -3.76 24.15 2.51
C SER A 30 -3.19 23.75 3.88
N ASP A 31 -3.35 22.47 4.27
CA ASP A 31 -2.74 21.89 5.48
C ASP A 31 -1.41 21.20 5.10
N PRO A 32 -0.25 21.67 5.60
CA PRO A 32 1.04 21.06 5.28
C PRO A 32 1.19 19.62 5.77
N GLY A 33 0.36 19.17 6.72
CA GLY A 33 0.32 17.79 7.23
C GLY A 33 -0.55 16.86 6.41
N ILE A 34 -1.29 17.37 5.42
CA ILE A 34 -2.23 16.61 4.59
C ILE A 34 -1.84 16.70 3.12
N LEU A 35 -1.98 15.60 2.40
CA LEU A 35 -1.79 15.52 0.95
C LEU A 35 -3.07 15.07 0.28
N LEU A 36 -3.30 15.55 -0.96
CA LEU A 36 -4.32 15.03 -1.85
C LEU A 36 -3.69 13.99 -2.79
N ILE A 37 -4.29 12.82 -2.87
CA ILE A 37 -3.92 11.77 -3.84
C ILE A 37 -4.97 11.72 -4.94
N GLU A 38 -4.53 11.81 -6.20
CA GLU A 38 -5.32 11.52 -7.40
C GLU A 38 -4.91 10.16 -7.96
N TYR A 39 -5.85 9.26 -8.16
CA TYR A 39 -5.59 7.97 -8.80
C TYR A 39 -5.79 8.04 -10.30
N LYS A 40 -4.85 7.45 -11.03
CA LYS A 40 -4.78 7.50 -12.50
C LYS A 40 -5.41 6.28 -13.15
N ASN A 41 -5.95 6.46 -14.35
CA ASN A 41 -6.42 5.37 -15.22
C ASN A 41 -5.28 4.61 -15.92
N SER A 42 -4.03 5.04 -15.72
CA SER A 42 -2.88 4.44 -16.39
C SER A 42 -2.62 3.00 -15.92
N LEU A 43 -2.35 2.12 -16.89
CA LEU A 43 -1.83 0.77 -16.72
C LEU A 43 -0.36 0.77 -17.15
N THR A 44 0.49 0.19 -16.33
CA THR A 44 1.89 -0.04 -16.68
C THR A 44 2.23 -1.51 -16.46
N ALA A 45 2.92 -2.12 -17.42
CA ALA A 45 3.44 -3.47 -17.29
C ALA A 45 4.90 -3.49 -17.71
N PHE A 46 5.66 -4.49 -17.22
CA PHE A 46 7.08 -4.69 -17.55
C PHE A 46 7.93 -3.44 -17.29
N ASN A 47 7.93 -2.93 -16.03
CA ASN A 47 8.65 -1.71 -15.64
C ASN A 47 8.35 -0.51 -16.56
N ALA A 48 7.06 -0.26 -16.80
CA ALA A 48 6.55 0.82 -17.64
C ALA A 48 6.92 0.74 -19.16
N GLN A 49 7.43 -0.39 -19.64
CA GLN A 49 7.68 -0.60 -21.08
C GLN A 49 6.38 -0.69 -21.90
N LYS A 50 5.28 -1.15 -21.29
CA LYS A 50 3.94 -1.12 -21.87
C LYS A 50 3.06 -0.17 -21.06
N LYS A 51 2.47 0.79 -21.74
CA LYS A 51 1.51 1.75 -21.18
C LYS A 51 0.18 1.58 -21.90
N ALA A 52 -0.90 1.56 -21.14
CA ALA A 52 -2.27 1.60 -21.63
C ALA A 52 -3.11 2.42 -20.64
N GLU A 53 -4.27 2.84 -21.05
CA GLU A 53 -5.28 3.42 -20.17
C GLU A 53 -6.46 2.47 -20.05
N MET A 54 -7.02 2.39 -18.86
CA MET A 54 -8.23 1.64 -18.59
C MET A 54 -9.21 2.58 -17.89
N GLU A 55 -10.27 2.92 -18.59
CA GLU A 55 -11.32 3.78 -18.06
C GLU A 55 -11.88 3.23 -16.76
N GLY A 56 -12.06 4.09 -15.76
CA GLY A 56 -12.56 3.73 -14.44
C GLY A 56 -11.55 3.07 -13.49
N LYS A 57 -10.32 2.72 -13.95
CA LYS A 57 -9.32 2.11 -13.05
C LYS A 57 -8.96 3.00 -11.88
N GLY A 58 -8.77 4.30 -12.10
CA GLY A 58 -8.51 5.28 -11.05
C GLY A 58 -9.61 5.25 -9.99
N ARG A 59 -10.86 5.34 -10.44
CA ARG A 59 -12.04 5.27 -9.59
C ARG A 59 -12.07 4.00 -8.72
N TYR A 60 -11.92 2.83 -9.33
CA TYR A 60 -11.94 1.58 -8.55
C TYR A 60 -10.78 1.50 -7.57
N ASN A 61 -9.58 1.93 -7.95
CA ASN A 61 -8.44 1.97 -7.03
C ASN A 61 -8.70 2.91 -5.85
N THR A 62 -9.29 4.09 -6.09
CA THR A 62 -9.65 5.04 -5.03
C THR A 62 -10.64 4.42 -4.05
N LEU A 63 -11.76 3.90 -4.57
CA LEU A 63 -12.83 3.36 -3.74
C LEU A 63 -12.39 2.12 -2.94
N ILE A 64 -11.65 1.19 -3.58
CA ILE A 64 -11.13 0.00 -2.91
C ILE A 64 -10.10 0.39 -1.83
N SER A 65 -9.20 1.33 -2.14
CA SER A 65 -8.21 1.81 -1.19
C SER A 65 -8.85 2.47 0.03
N ALA A 66 -9.79 3.40 -0.18
CA ALA A 66 -10.52 4.06 0.90
C ALA A 66 -11.25 3.04 1.79
N TRP A 67 -12.03 2.16 1.16
CA TRP A 67 -12.79 1.14 1.89
C TRP A 67 -11.89 0.21 2.72
N LEU A 68 -10.75 -0.23 2.16
CA LEU A 68 -9.81 -1.08 2.89
C LEU A 68 -9.17 -0.35 4.07
N PHE A 69 -8.76 0.90 3.90
CA PHE A 69 -8.17 1.69 5.00
C PHE A 69 -9.20 1.99 6.10
N GLU A 70 -10.44 2.32 5.75
CA GLU A 70 -11.53 2.49 6.72
C GLU A 70 -11.80 1.20 7.48
N TYR A 71 -11.86 0.06 6.78
CA TYR A 71 -12.06 -1.26 7.38
C TYR A 71 -10.93 -1.60 8.36
N LEU A 72 -9.67 -1.41 7.97
CA LEU A 72 -8.49 -1.64 8.81
C LEU A 72 -8.49 -0.72 10.03
N SER A 73 -8.83 0.56 9.85
CA SER A 73 -8.98 1.53 10.94
C SER A 73 -10.05 1.09 11.94
N GLY A 74 -11.19 0.59 11.47
CA GLY A 74 -12.24 0.02 12.32
C GLY A 74 -11.81 -1.22 13.11
N LYS A 75 -10.70 -1.85 12.73
CA LYS A 75 -10.06 -2.96 13.45
C LYS A 75 -8.86 -2.51 14.30
N GLY A 76 -8.65 -1.20 14.45
CA GLY A 76 -7.58 -0.62 15.26
C GLY A 76 -6.20 -0.57 14.57
N ILE A 77 -6.12 -0.82 13.27
CA ILE A 77 -4.87 -0.74 12.51
C ILE A 77 -4.72 0.69 11.97
N PRO A 78 -3.67 1.42 12.37
CA PRO A 78 -3.45 2.80 11.93
C PRO A 78 -3.05 2.86 10.46
N SER A 79 -3.40 3.95 9.79
CA SER A 79 -2.97 4.23 8.43
C SER A 79 -2.80 5.73 8.18
N HIS A 80 -2.23 6.08 7.04
CA HIS A 80 -2.13 7.48 6.60
C HIS A 80 -3.44 8.03 6.03
N PHE A 81 -4.44 7.20 5.74
CA PHE A 81 -5.72 7.60 5.18
C PHE A 81 -6.48 8.54 6.12
N VAL A 82 -7.07 9.58 5.57
CA VAL A 82 -7.90 10.56 6.30
C VAL A 82 -9.34 10.43 5.85
N GLU A 83 -9.61 10.68 4.56
CA GLU A 83 -10.96 10.56 4.01
C GLU A 83 -10.98 10.40 2.49
N LEU A 84 -12.08 9.88 1.98
CA LEU A 84 -12.42 9.84 0.56
C LEU A 84 -13.03 11.20 0.17
N VAL A 85 -12.43 11.87 -0.81
CA VAL A 85 -12.91 13.17 -1.31
C VAL A 85 -13.96 12.98 -2.40
N ASP A 86 -13.62 12.19 -3.41
CA ASP A 86 -14.49 11.82 -4.52
C ASP A 86 -14.04 10.50 -5.16
N ASP A 87 -14.61 10.17 -6.31
CA ASP A 87 -14.35 8.90 -7.03
C ASP A 87 -12.88 8.69 -7.43
N ASN A 88 -12.04 9.72 -7.44
CA ASN A 88 -10.63 9.64 -7.86
C ASN A 88 -9.64 10.20 -6.84
N HIS A 89 -10.11 10.85 -5.77
CA HIS A 89 -9.27 11.57 -4.82
C HIS A 89 -9.46 11.12 -3.38
N GLN A 90 -8.35 11.11 -2.63
CA GLN A 90 -8.30 10.85 -1.19
C GLN A 90 -7.41 11.87 -0.50
N LEU A 91 -7.76 12.23 0.73
CA LEU A 91 -6.84 12.90 1.65
C LEU A 91 -6.07 11.90 2.48
N VAL A 92 -4.79 12.17 2.64
CA VAL A 92 -3.90 11.33 3.45
C VAL A 92 -2.98 12.21 4.29
N ARG A 93 -2.53 11.69 5.44
CA ARG A 93 -1.47 12.34 6.22
C ARG A 93 -0.16 12.32 5.43
N ARG A 94 0.55 13.43 5.49
CA ARG A 94 1.93 13.51 4.98
C ARG A 94 2.83 12.74 5.94
N VAL A 95 3.46 11.69 5.44
CA VAL A 95 4.39 10.83 6.19
C VAL A 95 5.72 10.76 5.46
N GLN A 96 6.78 10.51 6.20
CA GLN A 96 8.08 10.18 5.63
C GLN A 96 8.13 8.67 5.39
N ILE A 97 8.02 8.25 4.13
CA ILE A 97 8.09 6.84 3.75
C ILE A 97 9.46 6.27 4.11
N LEU A 98 9.48 5.12 4.78
CA LEU A 98 10.67 4.30 4.92
C LEU A 98 11.04 3.70 3.56
N PRO A 99 12.34 3.63 3.20
CA PRO A 99 12.74 3.04 1.93
C PRO A 99 12.67 1.49 1.97
N ILE A 100 11.61 0.97 2.55
CA ILE A 100 11.37 -0.47 2.76
C ILE A 100 9.95 -0.80 2.30
N GLU A 101 9.84 -1.79 1.43
CA GLU A 101 8.59 -2.45 1.11
C GLU A 101 8.50 -3.74 1.93
N VAL A 102 7.33 -4.00 2.48
CA VAL A 102 7.05 -5.20 3.28
C VAL A 102 6.11 -6.11 2.52
N VAL A 103 6.51 -7.35 2.26
CA VAL A 103 5.67 -8.34 1.62
C VAL A 103 5.30 -9.42 2.64
N VAL A 104 4.00 -9.63 2.82
CA VAL A 104 3.48 -10.73 3.64
C VAL A 104 2.94 -11.82 2.73
N ARG A 105 3.42 -13.06 2.89
CA ARG A 105 3.02 -14.20 2.07
C ARG A 105 2.38 -15.30 2.90
N ASN A 106 1.24 -15.79 2.43
CA ASN A 106 0.50 -16.92 3.00
C ASN A 106 0.68 -18.19 2.17
N ILE A 107 0.91 -18.03 0.87
CA ILE A 107 1.05 -19.10 -0.11
C ILE A 107 2.25 -18.81 -0.99
N THR A 108 3.00 -19.84 -1.36
CA THR A 108 4.18 -19.72 -2.23
C THR A 108 3.76 -19.30 -3.64
N THR A 109 4.33 -18.19 -4.15
CA THR A 109 4.09 -17.71 -5.52
C THR A 109 5.19 -16.76 -6.00
N GLY A 110 5.23 -16.50 -7.29
CA GLY A 110 5.99 -15.44 -7.92
C GLY A 110 7.50 -15.51 -7.65
N THR A 111 8.07 -14.38 -7.19
CA THR A 111 9.52 -14.23 -6.97
C THR A 111 10.06 -15.15 -5.88
N LEU A 112 9.27 -15.48 -4.86
CA LEU A 112 9.65 -16.44 -3.81
C LEU A 112 9.97 -17.81 -4.41
N CYS A 113 9.07 -18.34 -5.26
CA CYS A 113 9.25 -19.63 -5.90
C CYS A 113 10.47 -19.66 -6.80
N LYS A 114 10.67 -18.61 -7.60
CA LYS A 114 11.84 -18.47 -8.48
C LYS A 114 13.16 -18.43 -7.70
N ARG A 115 13.17 -17.68 -6.59
CA ARG A 115 14.37 -17.47 -5.77
C ARG A 115 14.79 -18.71 -5.00
N LEU A 116 13.82 -19.47 -4.48
CA LEU A 116 14.09 -20.63 -3.62
C LEU A 116 13.93 -21.98 -4.32
N GLY A 117 13.48 -22.01 -5.58
CA GLY A 117 13.23 -23.25 -6.31
C GLY A 117 12.10 -24.11 -5.73
N VAL A 118 11.14 -23.49 -5.02
CA VAL A 118 9.99 -24.20 -4.43
C VAL A 118 8.78 -24.16 -5.35
N ALA A 119 7.91 -25.15 -5.23
CA ALA A 119 6.68 -25.21 -6.01
C ALA A 119 5.73 -24.05 -5.63
N GLU A 120 4.94 -23.61 -6.61
CA GLU A 120 3.90 -22.62 -6.41
C GLU A 120 2.64 -23.25 -5.79
N GLY A 121 1.86 -22.46 -5.03
CA GLY A 121 0.59 -22.88 -4.45
C GLY A 121 0.69 -23.61 -3.10
N ILE A 122 1.87 -23.69 -2.49
CA ILE A 122 2.03 -24.32 -1.16
C ILE A 122 1.60 -23.33 -0.09
N LYS A 123 0.62 -23.71 0.74
CA LYS A 123 0.24 -22.94 1.92
C LYS A 123 1.38 -22.97 2.95
N LEU A 124 1.84 -21.81 3.36
CA LEU A 124 2.88 -21.69 4.38
C LEU A 124 2.32 -22.06 5.77
N PRO A 125 3.11 -22.69 6.65
CA PRO A 125 2.68 -23.04 8.01
C PRO A 125 2.43 -21.80 8.89
N ARG A 126 3.03 -20.68 8.54
CA ARG A 126 2.81 -19.35 9.12
C ARG A 126 3.06 -18.29 8.05
N PRO A 127 2.47 -17.07 8.17
CA PRO A 127 2.80 -15.98 7.26
C PRO A 127 4.30 -15.69 7.24
N LEU A 128 4.86 -15.50 6.06
CA LEU A 128 6.24 -15.07 5.85
C LEU A 128 6.26 -13.55 5.63
N VAL A 129 7.03 -12.84 6.42
CA VAL A 129 7.28 -11.41 6.25
C VAL A 129 8.66 -11.23 5.62
N GLU A 130 8.71 -10.54 4.48
CA GLU A 130 9.94 -10.23 3.74
C GLU A 130 10.09 -8.73 3.58
N PHE A 131 11.33 -8.24 3.66
CA PHE A 131 11.67 -6.85 3.41
C PHE A 131 12.36 -6.69 2.06
N TYR A 132 12.00 -5.64 1.34
CA TYR A 132 12.60 -5.25 0.08
C TYR A 132 13.02 -3.78 0.16
N LEU A 133 14.18 -3.45 -0.40
CA LEU A 133 14.56 -2.06 -0.56
C LEU A 133 13.67 -1.44 -1.63
N LYS A 134 13.03 -0.32 -1.29
CA LYS A 134 12.20 0.44 -2.23
C LYS A 134 13.10 1.26 -3.16
N ASP A 135 13.57 0.63 -4.23
CA ASP A 135 14.40 1.26 -5.24
C ASP A 135 14.13 0.62 -6.62
N ASP A 136 13.28 1.28 -7.41
CA ASP A 136 12.91 0.84 -8.77
C ASP A 136 14.14 0.63 -9.68
N ALA A 137 15.23 1.41 -9.49
CA ALA A 137 16.43 1.31 -10.30
C ALA A 137 17.24 0.04 -10.00
N LEU A 138 17.15 -0.45 -8.76
CA LEU A 138 17.78 -1.70 -8.32
C LEU A 138 16.83 -2.91 -8.46
N GLY A 139 15.57 -2.68 -8.87
CA GLY A 139 14.56 -3.73 -9.01
C GLY A 139 14.02 -4.26 -7.68
N ASP A 140 13.93 -3.40 -6.68
CA ASP A 140 13.41 -3.68 -5.34
C ASP A 140 14.02 -4.96 -4.74
N PRO A 141 15.35 -4.99 -4.47
CA PRO A 141 16.02 -6.21 -4.01
C PRO A 141 15.56 -6.62 -2.60
N LEU A 142 15.50 -7.94 -2.38
CA LEU A 142 15.28 -8.51 -1.04
C LEU A 142 16.41 -8.09 -0.10
N ILE A 143 16.04 -7.62 1.08
CA ILE A 143 16.98 -7.22 2.14
C ILE A 143 16.70 -7.99 3.44
N THR A 144 17.68 -8.02 4.33
CA THR A 144 17.52 -8.52 5.69
C THR A 144 17.23 -7.36 6.66
N GLU A 145 16.77 -7.69 7.87
CA GLU A 145 16.63 -6.72 8.96
C GLU A 145 17.99 -6.04 9.25
N ASP A 146 19.10 -6.79 9.21
CA ASP A 146 20.44 -6.25 9.40
C ASP A 146 20.83 -5.21 8.36
N HIS A 147 20.44 -5.40 7.08
CA HIS A 147 20.63 -4.36 6.07
C HIS A 147 19.90 -3.08 6.44
N ALA A 148 18.62 -3.17 6.86
CA ALA A 148 17.84 -2.01 7.25
C ALA A 148 18.46 -1.24 8.43
N LEU A 149 18.98 -1.97 9.43
CA LEU A 149 19.65 -1.40 10.60
C LEU A 149 21.01 -0.76 10.23
N LEU A 150 21.85 -1.47 9.50
CA LEU A 150 23.20 -1.03 9.15
C LEU A 150 23.22 0.21 8.27
N PHE A 151 22.27 0.31 7.34
CA PHE A 151 22.15 1.46 6.45
C PHE A 151 21.25 2.58 7.00
N GLY A 152 20.69 2.42 8.21
CA GLY A 152 19.85 3.42 8.86
C GLY A 152 18.51 3.66 8.18
N TRP A 153 18.02 2.68 7.40
CA TRP A 153 16.69 2.77 6.74
C TRP A 153 15.54 2.64 7.74
N ALA A 154 15.76 1.83 8.79
CA ALA A 154 14.87 1.72 9.94
C ALA A 154 15.70 1.40 11.20
N ASN A 155 15.19 1.75 12.38
CA ASN A 155 15.72 1.31 13.64
C ASN A 155 15.06 0.00 14.12
N ARG A 156 15.52 -0.58 15.23
CA ARG A 156 15.05 -1.86 15.74
C ARG A 156 13.56 -1.82 16.12
N ASP A 157 13.13 -0.76 16.79
CA ASP A 157 11.73 -0.64 17.23
C ASP A 157 10.78 -0.49 16.04
N GLU A 158 11.23 0.22 14.99
CA GLU A 158 10.49 0.33 13.73
C GLU A 158 10.37 -1.01 13.03
N ILE A 159 11.43 -1.82 12.97
CA ILE A 159 11.39 -3.16 12.36
C ILE A 159 10.39 -4.06 13.09
N GLU A 160 10.40 -4.07 14.42
CA GLU A 160 9.44 -4.86 15.19
C GLU A 160 8.00 -4.36 15.02
N THR A 161 7.79 -3.04 14.98
CA THR A 161 6.49 -2.43 14.68
C THR A 161 6.01 -2.83 13.29
N ILE A 162 6.85 -2.70 12.28
CA ILE A 162 6.54 -3.09 10.88
C ILE A 162 6.08 -4.55 10.81
N LYS A 163 6.81 -5.46 11.45
CA LYS A 163 6.45 -6.89 11.46
C LYS A 163 5.11 -7.14 12.14
N THR A 164 4.91 -6.53 13.30
CA THR A 164 3.69 -6.68 14.09
C THR A 164 2.47 -6.15 13.34
N GLU A 165 2.55 -4.93 12.82
CA GLU A 165 1.47 -4.31 12.06
C GLU A 165 1.18 -5.07 10.76
N SER A 166 2.21 -5.51 10.04
CA SER A 166 2.04 -6.29 8.81
C SER A 166 1.33 -7.62 9.06
N LEU A 167 1.64 -8.29 10.17
CA LEU A 167 0.95 -9.53 10.57
C LEU A 167 -0.49 -9.25 11.04
N SER A 168 -0.74 -8.13 11.72
CA SER A 168 -2.09 -7.69 12.10
C SER A 168 -2.95 -7.42 10.88
N VAL A 169 -2.42 -6.68 9.90
CA VAL A 169 -3.06 -6.45 8.59
C VAL A 169 -3.36 -7.79 7.91
N ASN A 170 -2.38 -8.71 7.89
CA ASN A 170 -2.58 -10.03 7.28
C ASN A 170 -3.73 -10.80 7.92
N SER A 171 -3.83 -10.81 9.24
CA SER A 171 -4.91 -11.50 9.96
C SER A 171 -6.28 -10.94 9.57
N VAL A 172 -6.42 -9.62 9.64
CA VAL A 172 -7.69 -8.92 9.36
C VAL A 172 -8.11 -9.09 7.90
N LEU A 173 -7.17 -8.90 6.95
CA LEU A 173 -7.49 -9.06 5.52
C LEU A 173 -7.75 -10.52 5.15
N SER A 174 -7.03 -11.49 5.73
CA SER A 174 -7.26 -12.91 5.46
C SER A 174 -8.66 -13.35 5.90
N GLU A 175 -9.13 -12.90 7.06
CA GLU A 175 -10.50 -13.14 7.53
C GLU A 175 -11.53 -12.51 6.59
N LEU A 176 -11.35 -11.21 6.28
CA LEU A 176 -12.24 -10.45 5.39
C LEU A 176 -12.43 -11.13 4.03
N PHE A 177 -11.33 -11.52 3.39
CA PHE A 177 -11.40 -12.11 2.05
C PHE A 177 -11.87 -13.57 2.06
N LEU A 178 -11.58 -14.30 3.13
CA LEU A 178 -12.10 -15.66 3.31
C LEU A 178 -13.63 -15.66 3.41
N ASP A 179 -14.24 -14.70 4.11
CA ASP A 179 -15.69 -14.49 4.19
C ASP A 179 -16.33 -14.20 2.82
N LYS A 180 -15.53 -13.71 1.86
CA LYS A 180 -15.95 -13.47 0.47
C LYS A 180 -15.60 -14.63 -0.48
N GLY A 181 -15.16 -15.77 0.07
CA GLY A 181 -14.77 -16.94 -0.72
C GLY A 181 -13.45 -16.80 -1.48
N THR A 182 -12.61 -15.84 -1.08
CA THR A 182 -11.29 -15.59 -1.66
C THR A 182 -10.17 -15.79 -0.65
N ILE A 183 -8.97 -16.10 -1.12
CA ILE A 183 -7.79 -16.31 -0.28
C ILE A 183 -6.75 -15.27 -0.63
N ILE A 184 -6.21 -14.58 0.38
CA ILE A 184 -5.03 -13.72 0.19
C ILE A 184 -3.80 -14.60 0.09
N VAL A 185 -3.17 -14.58 -1.08
CA VAL A 185 -1.91 -15.27 -1.36
C VAL A 185 -0.74 -14.49 -0.78
N ASP A 186 -0.63 -13.23 -1.17
CA ASP A 186 0.33 -12.26 -0.63
C ASP A 186 -0.19 -10.83 -0.81
N PHE A 187 0.45 -9.89 -0.15
CA PHE A 187 0.26 -8.46 -0.37
C PHE A 187 1.51 -7.69 0.05
N LYS A 188 1.59 -6.43 -0.38
CA LYS A 188 2.68 -5.51 -0.09
C LYS A 188 2.18 -4.29 0.67
N LEU A 189 2.99 -3.83 1.64
CA LEU A 189 2.78 -2.59 2.38
C LEU A 189 4.00 -1.68 2.23
N GLU A 190 3.74 -0.40 2.28
CA GLU A 190 4.73 0.67 2.48
C GLU A 190 4.39 1.37 3.78
N ILE A 191 5.40 1.68 4.58
CA ILE A 191 5.23 2.24 5.92
C ILE A 191 5.96 3.58 6.00
N GLY A 192 5.35 4.54 6.69
CA GLY A 192 5.89 5.86 6.92
C GLY A 192 5.86 6.24 8.39
N ARG A 193 6.73 7.19 8.74
CA ARG A 193 6.79 7.87 10.05
C ARG A 193 5.86 9.06 10.09
#